data_c888a5add5ef5b454aaaf17537350f21
#
_entry.id   c888a5add5ef5b454aaaf17537350f21
#
_cell.length_a   1.000
_cell.length_b   1.000
_cell.length_c   1.000
_cell.angle_alpha   90.00
_cell.angle_beta   90.00
_cell.angle_gamma   90.00
#
_symmetry.space_group_name_H-M   'P 1'
#
loop_
_entity.id
_entity.type
_entity.pdbx_description
1 polymer ?
#
loop_
_entity_poly.entity_id
_entity_poly.type
_entity_poly.pdbx_seq_one_letter_code
_entity_poly.pdbx_strand_id
1 'polypeptide(L)'
;MLRVKKLFYKILTHIALEDISDKITTASGWQSMHRTAYKIGNMVFFSIEGYSESAVVGGTQYTLANIASGYRPVKAIPFTGHATDSNFTPQAVVNGNVGTNGQITGRASNANGRYFFINGFYRIA
;
A
#
# COMPACT_ATOMS: atom_id res chain seq x y z
N MET A 1 -0.39 -40.34 12.75
CA MET A 1 -1.14 -39.19 13.30
C MET A 1 -0.20 -38.12 13.87
N LEU A 2 0.73 -38.42 14.76
CA LEU A 2 1.69 -37.46 15.31
C LEU A 2 2.60 -36.78 14.25
N ARG A 3 3.01 -37.53 13.22
CA ARG A 3 3.85 -36.97 12.13
C ARG A 3 3.10 -35.95 11.28
N VAL A 4 1.80 -36.14 11.02
CA VAL A 4 0.97 -35.23 10.25
C VAL A 4 0.72 -33.95 11.04
N LYS A 5 0.50 -34.02 12.34
CA LYS A 5 0.36 -32.86 13.23
C LYS A 5 1.65 -32.02 13.28
N LYS A 6 2.82 -32.66 13.40
CA LYS A 6 4.12 -31.95 13.38
C LYS A 6 4.38 -31.25 12.04
N LEU A 7 4.05 -31.88 10.91
CA LEU A 7 4.18 -31.27 9.58
C LEU A 7 3.23 -30.08 9.44
N PHE A 8 2.00 -30.20 9.91
CA PHE A 8 1.01 -29.16 9.88
C PHE A 8 1.46 -27.93 10.72
N TYR A 9 2.00 -28.15 11.90
CA TYR A 9 2.59 -27.06 12.71
C TYR A 9 3.78 -26.39 12.03
N LYS A 10 4.66 -27.14 11.37
CA LYS A 10 5.77 -26.57 10.59
C LYS A 10 5.28 -25.69 9.44
N ILE A 11 4.26 -26.11 8.73
CA ILE A 11 3.65 -25.33 7.64
C ILE A 11 3.04 -24.05 8.20
N LEU A 12 2.28 -24.12 9.30
CA LEU A 12 1.67 -22.95 9.93
C LEU A 12 2.71 -21.94 10.45
N THR A 13 3.84 -22.40 11.02
CA THR A 13 4.90 -21.51 11.48
C THR A 13 5.67 -20.87 10.33
N HIS A 14 5.70 -21.45 9.12
CA HIS A 14 6.31 -20.87 7.94
C HIS A 14 5.40 -19.88 7.20
N ILE A 15 4.09 -19.90 7.48
CA ILE A 15 3.10 -18.97 6.91
C ILE A 15 2.72 -17.92 7.98
N ALA A 16 3.67 -17.53 8.80
CA ALA A 16 3.42 -16.52 9.83
C ALA A 16 3.08 -15.16 9.21
N LEU A 17 2.03 -14.54 9.73
CA LEU A 17 1.69 -13.16 9.44
C LEU A 17 2.71 -12.23 10.11
N GLU A 18 3.37 -11.40 9.35
CA GLU A 18 4.30 -10.39 9.84
C GLU A 18 3.72 -8.99 9.60
N ASP A 19 3.60 -8.21 10.66
CA ASP A 19 3.22 -6.80 10.53
C ASP A 19 4.42 -5.98 10.07
N ILE A 20 4.33 -5.45 8.85
CA ILE A 20 5.35 -4.64 8.22
C ILE A 20 4.87 -3.20 7.96
N SER A 21 3.90 -2.73 8.73
CA SER A 21 3.32 -1.39 8.56
C SER A 21 4.37 -0.28 8.67
N ASP A 22 5.43 -0.48 9.43
CA ASP A 22 6.56 0.45 9.57
C ASP A 22 7.51 0.47 8.35
N LYS A 23 7.38 -0.48 7.43
CA LYS A 23 8.17 -0.56 6.20
C LYS A 23 7.60 0.25 5.05
N ILE A 24 6.39 0.77 5.21
CA ILE A 24 5.76 1.66 4.24
C ILE A 24 5.53 3.01 4.91
N THR A 25 6.09 4.06 4.32
CA THR A 25 5.99 5.43 4.84
C THR A 25 5.38 6.35 3.80
N THR A 26 4.63 7.35 4.24
CA THR A 26 4.13 8.38 3.30
C THR A 26 5.28 9.20 2.74
N ALA A 27 5.13 9.63 1.50
CA ALA A 27 6.09 10.49 0.84
C ALA A 27 6.02 11.92 1.38
N SER A 28 7.04 12.73 1.07
CA SER A 28 7.08 14.15 1.41
C SER A 28 5.85 14.87 0.85
N GLY A 29 5.24 15.73 1.66
CA GLY A 29 4.00 16.43 1.31
C GLY A 29 2.72 15.65 1.63
N TRP A 30 2.84 14.43 2.14
CA TRP A 30 1.73 13.58 2.55
C TRP A 30 1.88 13.18 4.01
N GLN A 31 0.77 13.15 4.72
CA GLN A 31 0.71 12.63 6.08
C GLN A 31 -0.05 11.30 6.08
N SER A 32 0.46 10.36 6.84
CA SER A 32 -0.23 9.09 7.06
C SER A 32 -1.29 9.28 8.14
N MET A 33 -2.53 9.00 7.82
CA MET A 33 -3.62 8.92 8.80
C MET A 33 -3.74 7.49 9.32
N HIS A 34 -3.62 6.53 8.43
CA HIS A 34 -3.67 5.11 8.76
C HIS A 34 -2.85 4.34 7.73
N ARG A 35 -2.06 3.40 8.20
CA ARG A 35 -1.36 2.47 7.32
C ARG A 35 -1.27 1.12 7.99
N THR A 36 -1.54 0.11 7.22
CA THR A 36 -1.43 -1.28 7.62
C THR A 36 -0.80 -2.06 6.49
N ALA A 37 0.20 -2.84 6.79
CA ALA A 37 0.78 -3.76 5.83
C ALA A 37 1.19 -5.04 6.53
N TYR A 38 0.86 -6.15 5.89
CA TYR A 38 1.18 -7.49 6.38
C TYR A 38 1.91 -8.28 5.30
N LYS A 39 2.89 -9.04 5.73
CA LYS A 39 3.61 -9.98 4.90
C LYS A 39 3.20 -11.41 5.30
N ILE A 40 2.81 -12.19 4.31
CA ILE A 40 2.51 -13.62 4.45
C ILE A 40 3.34 -14.34 3.40
N GLY A 41 4.34 -15.10 3.81
CA GLY A 41 5.30 -15.68 2.87
C GLY A 41 5.95 -14.59 2.03
N ASN A 42 5.83 -14.65 0.71
CA ASN A 42 6.35 -13.65 -0.22
C ASN A 42 5.31 -12.63 -0.68
N MET A 43 4.13 -12.63 -0.09
CA MET A 43 3.05 -11.70 -0.43
C MET A 43 2.97 -10.59 0.60
N VAL A 44 2.79 -9.37 0.11
CA VAL A 44 2.51 -8.19 0.92
C VAL A 44 1.13 -7.67 0.60
N PHE A 45 0.35 -7.43 1.63
CA PHE A 45 -0.97 -6.80 1.57
C PHE A 45 -0.87 -5.44 2.27
N PHE A 46 -1.34 -4.39 1.64
CA PHE A 46 -1.28 -3.06 2.23
C PHE A 46 -2.60 -2.31 2.09
N SER A 47 -2.84 -1.44 3.05
CA SER A 47 -3.91 -0.45 3.05
C SER A 47 -3.36 0.83 3.63
N ILE A 48 -3.46 1.92 2.88
CA ILE A 48 -2.91 3.22 3.26
C ILE A 48 -3.98 4.28 3.07
N GLU A 49 -4.16 5.06 4.11
CA GLU A 49 -4.94 6.28 4.11
C GLU A 49 -4.01 7.45 4.39
N GLY A 50 -4.03 8.42 3.51
CA GLY A 50 -3.15 9.58 3.62
C GLY A 50 -3.86 10.88 3.32
N TYR A 51 -3.19 11.95 3.68
CA TYR A 51 -3.68 13.31 3.53
C TYR A 51 -2.60 14.17 2.88
N SER A 52 -2.97 14.95 1.87
CA SER A 52 -2.07 15.90 1.23
C SER A 52 -2.01 17.20 2.00
N GLU A 53 -0.81 17.69 2.27
CA GLU A 53 -0.58 18.99 2.93
C GLU A 53 -0.93 20.17 2.01
N SER A 54 -0.93 19.97 0.71
CA SER A 54 -1.25 20.99 -0.28
C SER A 54 -2.33 20.51 -1.25
N ALA A 55 -2.85 21.44 -2.05
CA ALA A 55 -3.86 21.11 -3.05
C ALA A 55 -3.33 20.10 -4.08
N VAL A 56 -4.15 19.10 -4.39
CA VAL A 56 -3.85 18.07 -5.39
C VAL A 56 -4.30 18.57 -6.76
N VAL A 57 -3.43 18.43 -7.75
CA VAL A 57 -3.75 18.79 -9.14
C VAL A 57 -4.17 17.51 -9.88
N GLY A 58 -5.37 17.49 -10.42
CA GLY A 58 -5.89 16.38 -11.20
C GLY A 58 -5.00 16.07 -12.41
N GLY A 59 -4.80 14.78 -12.69
CA GLY A 59 -3.96 14.30 -13.78
C GLY A 59 -2.45 14.35 -13.52
N THR A 60 -2.02 14.94 -12.41
CA THR A 60 -0.59 14.96 -12.02
C THR A 60 -0.24 13.71 -11.24
N GLN A 61 0.90 13.11 -11.58
CA GLN A 61 1.43 11.97 -10.85
C GLN A 61 2.13 12.44 -9.58
N TYR A 62 1.78 11.83 -8.46
CA TYR A 62 2.43 12.04 -7.16
C TYR A 62 3.04 10.76 -6.65
N THR A 63 4.15 10.87 -5.93
CA THR A 63 4.62 9.79 -5.07
C THR A 63 3.84 9.89 -3.75
N LEU A 64 3.08 8.86 -3.44
CA LEU A 64 2.20 8.82 -2.27
C LEU A 64 2.88 8.18 -1.06
N ALA A 65 3.67 7.15 -1.30
CA ALA A 65 4.35 6.40 -0.26
C ALA A 65 5.64 5.75 -0.78
N ASN A 66 6.46 5.31 0.15
CA ASN A 66 7.71 4.61 -0.14
C ASN A 66 7.79 3.31 0.67
N ILE A 67 8.26 2.26 0.01
CA ILE A 67 8.45 0.94 0.59
C ILE A 67 9.94 0.74 0.86
N ALA A 68 10.27 0.30 2.07
CA ALA A 68 11.64 0.00 2.46
C ALA A 68 12.25 -1.11 1.60
N SER A 69 13.58 -1.03 1.40
CA SER A 69 14.34 -2.08 0.75
C SER A 69 14.12 -3.44 1.43
N GLY A 70 14.01 -4.50 0.65
CA GLY A 70 13.69 -5.84 1.14
C GLY A 70 12.20 -6.18 1.16
N TYR A 71 11.33 -5.18 1.00
CA TYR A 71 9.86 -5.36 0.99
C TYR A 71 9.22 -4.88 -0.30
N ARG A 72 10.01 -4.64 -1.33
CA ARG A 72 9.58 -4.09 -2.61
C ARG A 72 9.09 -5.16 -3.56
N PRO A 73 8.15 -4.84 -4.46
CA PRO A 73 7.65 -5.81 -5.42
C PRO A 73 8.73 -6.24 -6.43
N VAL A 74 8.67 -7.50 -6.85
CA VAL A 74 9.54 -8.03 -7.93
C VAL A 74 9.17 -7.49 -9.30
N LYS A 75 7.91 -7.09 -9.46
CA LYS A 75 7.37 -6.42 -10.66
C LYS A 75 6.45 -5.30 -10.25
N ALA A 76 6.44 -4.24 -11.01
CA ALA A 76 5.49 -3.15 -10.83
C ALA A 76 4.05 -3.66 -10.96
N ILE A 77 3.19 -3.22 -10.06
CA ILE A 77 1.78 -3.65 -9.99
C ILE A 77 0.89 -2.41 -9.99
N PRO A 78 -0.11 -2.35 -10.89
CA PRO A 78 -1.09 -1.27 -10.85
C PRO A 78 -2.04 -1.42 -9.67
N PHE A 79 -2.55 -0.31 -9.18
CA PHE A 79 -3.63 -0.28 -8.20
C PHE A 79 -4.65 0.79 -8.57
N THR A 80 -5.86 0.64 -8.02
CA THR A 80 -6.91 1.64 -8.07
C THR A 80 -7.34 1.98 -6.66
N GLY A 81 -7.42 3.27 -6.37
CA GLY A 81 -7.88 3.77 -5.09
C GLY A 81 -8.82 4.95 -5.27
N HIS A 82 -9.09 5.64 -4.19
CA HIS A 82 -10.00 6.79 -4.17
C HIS A 82 -9.32 8.00 -3.52
N ALA A 83 -9.63 9.18 -4.05
CA ALA A 83 -9.43 10.44 -3.35
C ALA A 83 -10.76 10.89 -2.76
N THR A 84 -10.75 11.37 -1.54
CA THR A 84 -11.96 11.77 -0.81
C THR A 84 -11.81 13.16 -0.21
N ASP A 85 -12.93 13.74 0.20
CA ASP A 85 -12.95 14.92 1.07
C ASP A 85 -12.74 14.54 2.55
N SER A 86 -12.82 15.51 3.45
CA SER A 86 -12.66 15.31 4.89
C SER A 86 -13.77 14.47 5.54
N ASN A 87 -14.88 14.27 4.87
CA ASN A 87 -15.99 13.40 5.31
C ASN A 87 -15.91 12.01 4.69
N PHE A 88 -14.79 11.69 4.03
CA PHE A 88 -14.57 10.43 3.32
C PHE A 88 -15.54 10.19 2.16
N THR A 89 -16.14 11.25 1.64
CA THR A 89 -16.97 11.17 0.44
C THR A 89 -16.05 11.02 -0.78
N PRO A 90 -16.21 9.99 -1.61
CA PRO A 90 -15.40 9.82 -2.81
C PRO A 90 -15.54 11.01 -3.76
N GLN A 91 -14.42 11.60 -4.15
CA GLN A 91 -14.36 12.75 -5.07
C GLN A 91 -13.70 12.38 -6.40
N ALA A 92 -12.76 11.46 -6.38
CA ALA A 92 -12.00 11.08 -7.56
C ALA A 92 -11.50 9.64 -7.45
N VAL A 93 -11.24 9.04 -8.61
CA VAL A 93 -10.50 7.78 -8.69
C VAL A 93 -9.01 8.09 -8.72
N VAL A 94 -8.22 7.30 -7.99
CA VAL A 94 -6.77 7.33 -8.05
C VAL A 94 -6.28 6.08 -8.76
N ASN A 95 -5.62 6.25 -9.88
CA ASN A 95 -4.92 5.17 -10.57
C ASN A 95 -3.43 5.30 -10.29
N GLY A 96 -2.81 4.19 -9.97
CA GLY A 96 -1.41 4.23 -9.61
C GLY A 96 -0.67 2.93 -9.83
N ASN A 97 0.55 2.93 -9.34
CA ASN A 97 1.49 1.84 -9.53
C ASN A 97 2.37 1.68 -8.29
N VAL A 98 2.59 0.43 -7.91
CA VAL A 98 3.59 0.06 -6.91
C VAL A 98 4.85 -0.34 -7.67
N GLY A 99 5.87 0.51 -7.62
CA GLY A 99 7.09 0.33 -8.40
C GLY A 99 8.11 -0.59 -7.74
N THR A 100 8.96 -1.21 -8.55
CA THR A 100 10.08 -2.05 -8.08
C THR A 100 11.12 -1.26 -7.29
N ASN A 101 11.16 0.06 -7.47
CA ASN A 101 11.99 0.98 -6.67
C ASN A 101 11.39 1.32 -5.30
N GLY A 102 10.24 0.76 -4.96
CA GLY A 102 9.53 1.00 -3.71
C GLY A 102 8.64 2.23 -3.70
N GLN A 103 8.51 2.97 -4.79
CA GLN A 103 7.60 4.12 -4.84
C GLN A 103 6.18 3.66 -5.17
N ILE A 104 5.23 4.14 -4.38
CA ILE A 104 3.81 4.03 -4.69
C ILE A 104 3.38 5.37 -5.26
N THR A 105 3.09 5.38 -6.54
CA THR A 105 2.73 6.60 -7.28
C THR A 105 1.28 6.54 -7.73
N GLY A 106 0.63 7.69 -7.85
CA GLY A 106 -0.76 7.74 -8.28
C GLY A 106 -1.14 9.07 -8.88
N ARG A 107 -2.26 9.05 -9.63
CA ARG A 107 -2.92 10.21 -10.21
C ARG A 107 -4.39 10.19 -9.86
N ALA A 108 -4.89 11.31 -9.35
CA ALA A 108 -6.32 11.49 -9.20
C ALA A 108 -6.95 11.96 -10.52
N SER A 109 -8.16 11.53 -10.80
CA SER A 109 -8.87 11.91 -12.04
C SER A 109 -9.24 13.39 -12.09
N ASN A 110 -9.32 14.04 -10.92
CA ASN A 110 -9.55 15.50 -10.82
C ASN A 110 -8.88 16.05 -9.55
N ALA A 111 -8.91 17.36 -9.38
CA ALA A 111 -8.26 18.06 -8.26
C ALA A 111 -9.07 18.06 -6.96
N ASN A 112 -10.25 17.47 -6.93
CA ASN A 112 -11.08 17.42 -5.75
C ASN A 112 -10.63 16.26 -4.84
N GLY A 113 -10.46 16.56 -3.57
CA GLY A 113 -10.07 15.58 -2.56
C GLY A 113 -8.59 15.65 -2.21
N ARG A 114 -8.33 15.69 -0.91
CA ARG A 114 -6.98 15.73 -0.35
C ARG A 114 -6.59 14.43 0.35
N TYR A 115 -7.58 13.59 0.60
CA TYR A 115 -7.38 12.29 1.25
C TYR A 115 -7.32 11.23 0.19
N PHE A 116 -6.44 10.27 0.35
CA PHE A 116 -6.39 9.11 -0.53
C PHE A 116 -6.53 7.83 0.26
N PHE A 117 -7.20 6.86 -0.34
CA PHE A 117 -7.34 5.50 0.16
C PHE A 117 -6.83 4.57 -0.92
N ILE A 118 -5.76 3.86 -0.63
CA ILE A 118 -5.19 2.88 -1.53
C ILE A 118 -4.98 1.56 -0.81
N ASN A 119 -5.23 0.48 -1.49
CA ASN A 119 -4.93 -0.86 -1.01
C ASN A 119 -4.53 -1.75 -2.17
N GLY A 120 -3.87 -2.83 -1.86
CA GLY A 120 -3.43 -3.78 -2.86
C GLY A 120 -2.56 -4.86 -2.25
N PHE A 121 -2.00 -5.64 -3.14
CA PHE A 121 -1.06 -6.68 -2.77
C PHE A 121 -0.01 -6.85 -3.85
N TYR A 122 1.14 -7.34 -3.48
CA TYR A 122 2.22 -7.64 -4.42
C TYR A 122 3.12 -8.75 -3.87
N ARG A 123 3.90 -9.31 -4.77
CA ARG A 123 4.89 -10.33 -4.43
C ARG A 123 6.28 -9.71 -4.28
N ILE A 124 6.98 -10.10 -3.23
CA ILE A 124 8.41 -9.83 -3.06
C ILE A 124 9.26 -11.04 -3.47
N ALA A 125 10.54 -10.82 -3.62
CA ALA A 125 11.48 -11.88 -4.00
C ALA A 125 11.53 -13.01 -2.94
#